data_ecfe1b664b5b84d164d671696ba95252
#
_entry.id   ecfe1b664b5b84d164d671696ba95252
#
_cell.length_a   1.000
_cell.length_b   1.000
_cell.length_c   1.000
_cell.angle_alpha   90.00
_cell.angle_beta   90.00
_cell.angle_gamma   90.00
#
_symmetry.space_group_name_H-M   'P 1'
#
loop_
_entity.id
_entity.type
_entity.pdbx_description
1 polymer ?
#
loop_
_entity_poly.entity_id
_entity_poly.type
_entity_poly.pdbx_seq_one_letter_code
_entity_poly.pdbx_strand_id
1 'polypeptide(L)'
;AFRELEEETGYGAKKMTPLITYYPSIGYNAEIIHCFVASGLKKIAGLKLDEDEILSVVKMDMQKLLKMIKSGKIQDSKTICAVLTYASKKKLY
;
A
#
# COMPACT_ATOMS: atom_id res chain seq x y z
N ALA A 1 -3.07 11.27 -6.37
CA ALA A 1 -2.39 10.10 -5.79
C ALA A 1 -0.86 10.23 -5.81
N PHE A 2 -0.28 10.73 -6.90
CA PHE A 2 1.18 10.94 -6.96
C PHE A 2 1.69 11.90 -5.90
N ARG A 3 0.98 13.00 -5.69
CA ARG A 3 1.37 13.99 -4.69
C ARG A 3 1.30 13.42 -3.27
N GLU A 4 0.23 12.71 -2.95
CA GLU A 4 0.07 12.09 -1.64
C GLU A 4 1.15 11.05 -1.39
N LEU A 5 1.52 10.27 -2.41
CA LEU A 5 2.61 9.31 -2.29
C LEU A 5 3.91 10.02 -1.90
N GLU A 6 4.25 11.10 -2.59
CA GLU A 6 5.47 11.88 -2.30
C GLU A 6 5.43 12.47 -0.90
N GLU A 7 4.30 13.08 -0.51
CA GLU A 7 4.15 13.73 0.79
C GLU A 7 4.21 12.73 1.93
N GLU A 8 3.61 11.55 1.76
CA GLU A 8 3.49 10.57 2.83
C GLU A 8 4.68 9.63 2.95
N THR A 9 5.34 9.31 1.86
CA THR A 9 6.42 8.32 1.84
C THR A 9 7.79 8.87 1.50
N GLY A 10 7.87 10.03 0.87
CA GLY A 10 9.13 10.57 0.37
C GLY A 10 9.60 9.93 -0.92
N TYR A 11 8.75 9.13 -1.57
CA TYR A 11 9.07 8.50 -2.85
C TYR A 11 8.18 9.02 -3.95
N GLY A 12 8.77 9.25 -5.13
CA GLY A 12 8.03 9.47 -6.36
C GLY A 12 7.89 8.16 -7.12
N ALA A 13 6.88 8.05 -7.96
CA ALA A 13 6.67 6.88 -8.79
C ALA A 13 6.55 7.30 -10.26
N LYS A 14 7.03 6.44 -11.15
CA LYS A 14 6.83 6.64 -12.58
C LYS A 14 5.42 6.26 -13.00
N LYS A 15 4.81 5.31 -12.31
CA LYS A 15 3.51 4.77 -12.66
C LYS A 15 2.70 4.46 -11.41
N MET A 16 1.43 4.81 -11.46
CA MET A 16 0.45 4.44 -10.45
C MET A 16 -0.67 3.67 -11.16
N THR A 17 -0.82 2.41 -10.83
CA THR A 17 -1.81 1.56 -11.46
C THR A 17 -2.89 1.20 -10.46
N PRO A 18 -4.19 1.43 -10.77
CA PRO A 18 -5.25 0.99 -9.87
C PRO A 18 -5.18 -0.52 -9.64
N LEU A 19 -5.26 -0.94 -8.39
CA LEU A 19 -5.21 -2.33 -8.02
C LEU A 19 -6.59 -2.87 -7.68
N ILE A 20 -7.26 -2.25 -6.72
CA ILE A 20 -8.58 -2.65 -6.26
C ILE A 20 -9.25 -1.47 -5.57
N THR A 21 -10.56 -1.41 -5.70
CA THR A 21 -11.40 -0.48 -4.96
C THR A 21 -12.40 -1.29 -4.16
N TYR A 22 -12.54 -0.98 -2.88
CA TYR A 22 -13.45 -1.75 -2.02
C TYR A 22 -14.00 -0.91 -0.88
N TYR A 23 -15.04 -1.45 -0.26
CA TYR A 23 -15.64 -0.86 0.94
C TYR A 23 -15.18 -1.66 2.14
N PRO A 24 -14.57 -1.02 3.16
CA PRO A 24 -14.14 -1.77 4.35
C PRO A 24 -15.33 -2.28 5.16
N SER A 25 -16.49 -1.61 5.05
CA SER A 25 -17.69 -2.03 5.76
C SER A 25 -18.90 -1.56 4.99
N ILE A 26 -19.72 -2.50 4.52
CA ILE A 26 -20.96 -2.18 3.80
C ILE A 26 -22.08 -1.94 4.81
N GLY A 27 -22.82 -0.85 4.61
CA GLY A 27 -23.98 -0.51 5.42
C GLY A 27 -23.70 0.33 6.66
N TYR A 28 -22.45 0.51 7.06
CA TYR A 28 -22.09 1.25 8.25
C TYR A 28 -21.53 2.64 7.98
N ASN A 29 -20.73 2.76 6.94
CA ASN A 29 -20.24 4.06 6.52
C ASN A 29 -20.01 4.05 5.01
N ALA A 30 -19.80 5.23 4.46
CA ALA A 30 -19.61 5.41 3.02
C ALA A 30 -18.14 5.45 2.62
N GLU A 31 -17.25 4.91 3.45
CA GLU A 31 -15.83 4.91 3.15
C GLU A 31 -15.53 3.98 1.97
N ILE A 32 -14.78 4.50 1.02
CA ILE A 32 -14.30 3.74 -0.14
C ILE A 32 -12.79 3.77 -0.11
N ILE A 33 -12.17 2.59 -0.24
CA ILE A 33 -10.72 2.46 -0.27
C ILE A 33 -10.27 2.23 -1.70
N HIS A 34 -9.40 3.10 -2.19
CA HIS A 34 -8.77 2.95 -3.50
C HIS A 34 -7.31 2.56 -3.30
N CYS A 35 -6.96 1.37 -3.76
CA CYS A 35 -5.58 0.88 -3.65
C CYS A 35 -4.89 0.97 -5.00
N PHE A 36 -3.65 1.40 -4.99
CA PHE A 36 -2.83 1.55 -6.19
C PHE A 36 -1.51 0.81 -6.03
N VAL A 37 -0.97 0.37 -7.15
CA VAL A 37 0.41 -0.12 -7.21
C VAL A 37 1.26 1.01 -7.79
N ALA A 38 2.22 1.48 -6.98
CA ALA A 38 3.20 2.46 -7.43
C ALA A 38 4.45 1.72 -7.90
N SER A 39 4.93 2.04 -9.08
CA SER A 39 6.13 1.41 -9.64
C SER A 39 7.09 2.47 -10.16
N GLY A 40 8.36 2.06 -10.36
CA GLY A 40 9.40 2.99 -10.73
C GLY A 40 9.68 3.98 -9.62
N LEU A 41 9.80 3.49 -8.39
CA LEU A 41 9.98 4.33 -7.21
C LEU A 41 11.35 4.97 -7.18
N LYS A 42 11.37 6.25 -6.81
CA LYS A 42 12.60 7.00 -6.64
C LYS A 42 12.46 7.89 -5.42
N LYS A 43 13.46 7.86 -4.56
CA LYS A 43 13.49 8.70 -3.38
C LYS A 43 13.63 10.17 -3.81
N ILE A 44 12.79 11.03 -3.24
CA ILE A 44 12.81 12.46 -3.57
C ILE A 44 13.73 13.17 -2.59
N ALA A 45 14.79 13.79 -3.14
CA ALA A 45 15.73 14.55 -2.34
C ALA A 45 15.12 15.87 -1.90
N GLY A 46 15.38 16.25 -0.66
CA GLY A 46 14.96 17.54 -0.13
C GLY A 46 13.52 17.63 0.35
N LEU A 47 12.76 16.54 0.27
CA LEU A 47 11.42 16.51 0.81
C LEU A 47 11.51 16.39 2.32
N LYS A 48 10.99 17.41 3.03
CA LYS A 48 10.90 17.37 4.50
C LYS A 48 9.52 16.81 4.86
N LEU A 49 9.52 15.62 5.40
CA LEU A 49 8.32 15.05 5.97
C LEU A 49 8.25 15.46 7.43
N ASP A 50 7.11 15.97 7.88
CA ASP A 50 6.87 16.17 9.30
C ASP A 50 6.88 14.80 9.98
N GLU A 51 7.44 14.74 11.19
CA GLU A 51 7.53 13.48 11.94
C GLU A 51 6.16 12.82 12.12
N ASP A 52 5.11 13.62 12.22
CA ASP A 52 3.75 13.11 12.36
C ASP A 52 3.16 12.57 11.06
N GLU A 53 3.77 12.89 9.92
CA GLU A 53 3.33 12.44 8.60
C GLU A 53 4.17 11.27 8.07
N ILE A 54 5.19 10.86 8.80
CA ILE A 54 5.98 9.70 8.41
C ILE A 54 5.17 8.44 8.66
N LEU A 55 4.43 8.05 7.64
CA LEU A 55 3.93 6.68 7.61
C LEU A 55 5.15 5.79 7.47
N SER A 56 5.27 4.84 8.37
CA SER A 56 6.40 3.92 8.35
C SER A 56 6.40 3.13 7.05
N VAL A 57 7.35 3.46 6.16
CA VAL A 57 7.58 2.69 4.95
C VAL A 57 8.40 1.48 5.33
N VAL A 58 7.84 0.30 5.12
CA VAL A 58 8.52 -0.96 5.40
C VAL A 58 8.89 -1.61 4.08
N LYS A 59 10.17 -1.95 3.93
CA LYS A 59 10.64 -2.72 2.78
C LYS A 59 10.62 -4.19 3.16
N MET A 60 9.90 -4.98 2.40
CA MET A 60 9.73 -6.39 2.74
C MET A 60 9.53 -7.22 1.48
N ASP A 61 10.11 -8.41 1.49
CA ASP A 61 9.91 -9.38 0.43
C ASP A 61 8.46 -9.88 0.40
N MET A 62 7.91 -10.05 -0.80
CA MET A 62 6.51 -10.46 -0.98
C MET A 62 6.22 -11.81 -0.34
N GLN A 63 7.13 -12.77 -0.45
CA GLN A 63 6.93 -14.08 0.16
C GLN A 63 6.85 -14.00 1.68
N LYS A 64 7.65 -13.12 2.27
CA LYS A 64 7.60 -12.87 3.71
C LYS A 64 6.27 -12.24 4.12
N LEU A 65 5.81 -11.27 3.34
CA LEU A 65 4.49 -10.63 3.58
C LEU A 65 3.36 -11.67 3.58
N LEU A 66 3.37 -12.56 2.59
CA LEU A 66 2.35 -13.60 2.48
C LEU A 66 2.38 -14.54 3.68
N LYS A 67 3.57 -14.91 4.15
CA LYS A 67 3.71 -15.74 5.35
C LYS A 67 3.17 -15.04 6.60
N MET A 68 3.44 -13.74 6.72
CA MET A 68 2.97 -12.96 7.86
C MET A 68 1.44 -12.81 7.86
N ILE A 69 0.83 -12.72 6.69
CA ILE A 69 -0.63 -12.71 6.57
C ILE A 69 -1.20 -14.06 6.98
N LYS A 70 -0.64 -15.15 6.45
CA LYS A 70 -1.11 -16.51 6.77
C LYS A 70 -0.99 -16.83 8.24
N SER A 71 0.06 -16.37 8.89
CA SER A 71 0.31 -16.65 10.32
C SER A 71 -0.46 -15.74 11.26
N GLY A 72 -1.17 -14.74 10.74
CA GLY A 72 -1.91 -13.78 11.53
C GLY A 72 -1.08 -12.67 12.13
N LYS A 73 0.17 -12.53 11.75
CA LYS A 73 1.02 -11.42 12.21
C LYS A 73 0.63 -10.09 11.60
N ILE A 74 0.10 -10.11 10.37
CA ILE A 74 -0.47 -8.93 9.74
C ILE A 74 -1.99 -9.06 9.82
N GLN A 75 -2.63 -8.12 10.48
CA GLN A 75 -4.08 -8.16 10.71
C GLN A 75 -4.82 -6.98 10.12
N ASP A 76 -4.11 -5.99 9.63
CA ASP A 76 -4.73 -4.82 9.01
C ASP A 76 -5.43 -5.19 7.70
N SER A 77 -6.72 -4.90 7.61
CA SER A 77 -7.52 -5.28 6.45
C SER A 77 -7.07 -4.63 5.15
N LYS A 78 -6.62 -3.38 5.21
CA LYS A 78 -6.15 -2.68 4.01
C LYS A 78 -4.90 -3.32 3.45
N THR A 79 -3.97 -3.68 4.31
CA THR A 79 -2.74 -4.36 3.92
C THR A 79 -3.03 -5.74 3.36
N ILE A 80 -3.88 -6.51 4.05
CA ILE A 80 -4.26 -7.85 3.61
C ILE A 80 -4.91 -7.81 2.22
N CYS A 81 -5.90 -6.93 2.03
CA CYS A 81 -6.59 -6.82 0.75
C CYS A 81 -5.63 -6.43 -0.39
N ALA A 82 -4.78 -5.45 -0.15
CA ALA A 82 -3.85 -4.97 -1.17
C ALA A 82 -2.81 -6.03 -1.53
N VAL A 83 -2.19 -6.65 -0.54
CA VAL A 83 -1.14 -7.63 -0.77
C VAL A 83 -1.67 -8.88 -1.44
N LEU A 84 -2.79 -9.43 -0.95
CA LEU A 84 -3.37 -10.63 -1.54
C LEU A 84 -3.88 -10.38 -2.95
N THR A 85 -4.48 -9.22 -3.22
CA THR A 85 -4.94 -8.88 -4.55
C THR A 85 -3.78 -8.78 -5.53
N TYR A 86 -2.72 -8.10 -5.12
CA TYR A 86 -1.52 -7.98 -5.96
C TYR A 86 -0.90 -9.36 -6.22
N ALA A 87 -0.74 -10.16 -5.19
CA ALA A 87 -0.16 -11.50 -5.31
C ALA A 87 -1.00 -12.39 -6.23
N SER A 88 -2.33 -12.29 -6.13
CA SER A 88 -3.24 -13.03 -6.99
C SER A 88 -3.07 -12.64 -8.47
N LYS A 89 -3.01 -11.33 -8.75
CA LYS A 89 -2.82 -10.85 -10.12
C LYS A 89 -1.48 -11.28 -10.71
N LYS A 90 -0.46 -11.40 -9.87
CA LYS A 90 0.89 -11.84 -10.28
C LYS A 90 1.08 -13.35 -10.14
N LYS A 91 0.07 -14.08 -9.70
CA LYS A 91 0.11 -15.54 -9.50
C LYS A 91 1.26 -15.95 -8.56
N LEU A 92 1.40 -15.23 -7.45
CA LEU A 92 2.48 -15.46 -6.49
C LEU A 92 2.10 -16.38 -5.34
N TYR A 93 0.83 -16.79 -5.29
CA TYR A 93 0.39 -17.76 -4.29
C TYR A 93 -0.70 -18.66 -4.82
#